data_667de038c68e7ea72e0f1e14a44e7c7d
#
_entry.id   667de038c68e7ea72e0f1e14a44e7c7d
#
_cell.length_a   1.000
_cell.length_b   1.000
_cell.length_c   1.000
_cell.angle_alpha   90.00
_cell.angle_beta   90.00
_cell.angle_gamma   90.00
#
_symmetry.space_group_name_H-M   'P 1'
#
loop_
_entity.id
_entity.type
_entity.pdbx_description
1 polymer ?
#
loop_
_entity_poly.entity_id
_entity_poly.type
_entity_poly.pdbx_seq_one_letter_code
_entity_poly.pdbx_strand_id
1 'polypeptide(L)'
;MDFVNALKARLPDYAKDIRLNLDAVILRSSLSQTQAVGAALAAAFAAKSGVIVDAIRDDATLDDAHRAAALTAAALMGMNNVWYPFVEMSGDSELATVRPELRMNAYATHGGVDRQSFELYALAASIVGKCEFCVRSHYQLLKETGLTTQQLRDVGRIAAVVNAAAQVMAVESRVEEGALSA
;
A
#
# COMPACT_ATOMS: atom_id res chain seq x y z
N MET A 1 -0.25 3.73 18.55
CA MET A 1 -0.33 2.81 17.40
C MET A 1 0.03 1.41 17.88
N ASP A 2 -0.95 0.73 18.40
CA ASP A 2 -0.74 -0.60 18.98
C ASP A 2 -0.49 -1.66 17.90
N PHE A 3 -1.01 -1.44 16.69
CA PHE A 3 -0.80 -2.37 15.58
C PHE A 3 0.68 -2.52 15.21
N VAL A 4 1.50 -1.46 15.29
CA VAL A 4 2.94 -1.56 14.99
C VAL A 4 3.63 -2.50 15.96
N ASN A 5 3.30 -2.41 17.25
CA ASN A 5 3.84 -3.32 18.27
C ASN A 5 3.35 -4.76 18.07
N ALA A 6 2.06 -4.92 17.75
CA ALA A 6 1.48 -6.24 17.44
C ALA A 6 2.16 -6.89 16.22
N LEU A 7 2.40 -6.13 15.15
CA LEU A 7 3.12 -6.65 13.99
C LEU A 7 4.58 -7.00 14.30
N LYS A 8 5.27 -6.17 15.09
CA LYS A 8 6.66 -6.42 15.50
C LYS A 8 6.81 -7.71 16.31
N ALA A 9 5.83 -8.01 17.17
CA ALA A 9 5.82 -9.23 17.97
C ALA A 9 5.68 -10.51 17.12
N ARG A 10 5.15 -10.42 15.91
CA ARG A 10 4.98 -11.53 14.97
C ARG A 10 6.18 -11.75 14.04
N LEU A 11 7.16 -10.85 14.05
CA LEU A 11 8.33 -10.95 13.19
C LEU A 11 9.46 -11.67 13.93
N PRO A 12 9.99 -12.79 13.38
CA PRO A 12 11.07 -13.57 13.98
C PRO A 12 12.40 -12.82 13.96
N ASP A 13 13.40 -13.39 14.63
CA ASP A 13 14.70 -12.73 14.81
C ASP A 13 15.48 -12.53 13.50
N TYR A 14 15.33 -13.41 12.52
CA TYR A 14 15.96 -13.20 11.22
C TYR A 14 15.40 -11.98 10.48
N ALA A 15 14.18 -11.51 10.84
CA ALA A 15 13.53 -10.31 10.29
C ALA A 15 13.70 -9.07 11.20
N LYS A 16 14.72 -9.04 12.05
CA LYS A 16 14.99 -7.94 13.00
C LYS A 16 15.04 -6.57 12.32
N ASP A 17 15.64 -6.48 11.15
CA ASP A 17 15.73 -5.20 10.43
C ASP A 17 14.35 -4.72 9.95
N ILE A 18 13.46 -5.63 9.55
CA ILE A 18 12.08 -5.28 9.19
C ILE A 18 11.33 -4.77 10.43
N ARG A 19 11.50 -5.41 11.59
CA ARG A 19 10.95 -5.00 12.89
C ARG A 19 11.35 -3.56 13.26
N LEU A 20 12.63 -3.21 13.11
CA LEU A 20 13.16 -1.87 13.39
C LEU A 20 12.68 -0.83 12.37
N ASN A 21 12.56 -1.22 11.12
CA ASN A 21 12.09 -0.35 10.06
C ASN A 21 10.61 0.00 10.19
N LEU A 22 9.75 -0.86 10.74
CA LEU A 22 8.33 -0.54 10.96
C LEU A 22 8.16 0.74 11.80
N ASP A 23 8.91 0.86 12.92
CA ASP A 23 8.90 2.09 13.72
C ASP A 23 9.40 3.31 12.91
N ALA A 24 10.48 3.11 12.16
CA ALA A 24 11.13 4.19 11.43
C ALA A 24 10.26 4.74 10.30
N VAL A 25 9.53 3.90 9.59
CA VAL A 25 8.77 4.32 8.41
C VAL A 25 7.36 4.78 8.73
N ILE A 26 6.74 4.27 9.80
CA ILE A 26 5.38 4.63 10.19
C ILE A 26 5.39 5.74 11.25
N LEU A 27 6.06 5.52 12.39
CA LEU A 27 5.99 6.45 13.53
C LEU A 27 6.85 7.70 13.33
N ARG A 28 7.92 7.63 12.53
CA ARG A 28 8.83 8.75 12.25
C ARG A 28 8.78 9.21 10.81
N SER A 29 7.64 8.99 10.15
CA SER A 29 7.38 9.48 8.80
C SER A 29 7.30 11.01 8.76
N SER A 30 7.67 11.62 7.63
CA SER A 30 7.38 13.03 7.33
C SER A 30 5.94 13.28 6.88
N LEU A 31 5.16 12.23 6.68
CA LEU A 31 3.73 12.27 6.43
C LEU A 31 2.95 12.52 7.73
N SER A 32 1.70 12.98 7.63
CA SER A 32 0.81 12.92 8.78
C SER A 32 0.58 11.45 9.21
N GLN A 33 0.20 11.22 10.46
CA GLN A 33 -0.05 9.86 10.93
C GLN A 33 -1.15 9.17 10.13
N THR A 34 -2.24 9.88 9.83
CA THR A 34 -3.32 9.37 8.97
C THR A 34 -2.81 8.98 7.59
N GLN A 35 -1.97 9.80 6.96
CA GLN A 35 -1.38 9.49 5.67
C GLN A 35 -0.44 8.27 5.73
N ALA A 36 0.41 8.19 6.76
CA ALA A 36 1.36 7.09 6.92
C ALA A 36 0.65 5.75 7.16
N VAL A 37 -0.38 5.74 8.02
CA VAL A 37 -1.15 4.52 8.33
C VAL A 37 -2.05 4.12 7.17
N GLY A 38 -2.69 5.08 6.48
CA GLY A 38 -3.47 4.80 5.28
C GLY A 38 -2.61 4.25 4.13
N ALA A 39 -1.38 4.77 3.94
CA ALA A 39 -0.42 4.21 3.00
C ALA A 39 0.01 2.78 3.39
N ALA A 40 0.22 2.52 4.68
CA ALA A 40 0.53 1.19 5.18
C ALA A 40 -0.62 0.21 4.95
N LEU A 41 -1.89 0.63 5.16
CA LEU A 41 -3.08 -0.17 4.89
C LEU A 41 -3.19 -0.52 3.40
N ALA A 42 -3.02 0.46 2.51
CA ALA A 42 -3.07 0.25 1.06
C ALA A 42 -1.95 -0.68 0.58
N ALA A 43 -0.74 -0.51 1.12
CA ALA A 43 0.39 -1.39 0.83
C ALA A 43 0.17 -2.83 1.34
N ALA A 44 -0.39 -3.00 2.54
CA ALA A 44 -0.73 -4.30 3.12
C ALA A 44 -1.78 -5.05 2.29
N PHE A 45 -2.81 -4.32 1.80
CA PHE A 45 -3.81 -4.88 0.89
C PHE A 45 -3.14 -5.35 -0.42
N ALA A 46 -2.33 -4.49 -1.05
CA ALA A 46 -1.62 -4.82 -2.29
C ALA A 46 -0.64 -5.99 -2.11
N ALA A 47 -0.02 -6.13 -0.93
CA ALA A 47 0.81 -7.27 -0.53
C ALA A 47 -0.01 -8.52 -0.17
N LYS A 48 -1.35 -8.46 -0.21
CA LYS A 48 -2.27 -9.57 0.10
C LYS A 48 -2.13 -10.11 1.54
N SER A 49 -1.74 -9.27 2.48
CA SER A 49 -1.56 -9.65 3.89
C SER A 49 -2.81 -9.33 4.71
N GLY A 50 -3.71 -10.30 4.87
CA GLY A 50 -4.88 -10.17 5.75
C GLY A 50 -4.49 -9.80 7.17
N VAL A 51 -3.44 -10.41 7.69
CA VAL A 51 -2.92 -10.15 9.05
C VAL A 51 -2.58 -8.69 9.30
N ILE A 52 -1.86 -8.05 8.35
CA ILE A 52 -1.49 -6.63 8.50
C ILE A 52 -2.71 -5.73 8.26
N VAL A 53 -3.56 -6.08 7.28
CA VAL A 53 -4.80 -5.34 7.00
C VAL A 53 -5.70 -5.31 8.24
N ASP A 54 -5.93 -6.45 8.88
CA ASP A 54 -6.81 -6.55 10.06
C ASP A 54 -6.21 -5.77 11.25
N ALA A 55 -4.91 -5.90 11.51
CA ALA A 55 -4.24 -5.16 12.57
C ALA A 55 -4.36 -3.63 12.39
N ILE A 56 -4.29 -3.11 11.15
CA ILE A 56 -4.43 -1.68 10.87
C ILE A 56 -5.91 -1.25 10.91
N ARG A 57 -6.83 -2.09 10.46
CA ARG A 57 -8.27 -1.76 10.46
C ARG A 57 -8.82 -1.55 11.86
N ASP A 58 -8.28 -2.24 12.85
CA ASP A 58 -8.68 -2.13 14.25
C ASP A 58 -8.00 -0.96 14.99
N ASP A 59 -7.04 -0.27 14.36
CA ASP A 59 -6.33 0.86 14.96
C ASP A 59 -7.12 2.17 14.81
N ALA A 60 -7.25 2.92 15.90
CA ALA A 60 -8.00 4.16 15.97
C ALA A 60 -7.36 5.35 15.21
N THR A 61 -6.17 5.20 14.65
CA THR A 61 -5.48 6.28 13.91
C THR A 61 -6.19 6.65 12.61
N LEU A 62 -6.90 5.69 11.99
CA LEU A 62 -7.73 5.94 10.81
C LEU A 62 -9.20 6.02 11.20
N ASP A 63 -9.84 7.11 10.82
CA ASP A 63 -11.30 7.16 10.77
C ASP A 63 -11.87 6.27 9.66
N ASP A 64 -13.17 6.08 9.66
CA ASP A 64 -13.84 5.20 8.69
C ASP A 64 -13.68 5.66 7.25
N ALA A 65 -13.63 6.99 7.02
CA ALA A 65 -13.48 7.56 5.68
C ALA A 65 -12.07 7.24 5.11
N HIS A 66 -11.01 7.52 5.87
CA HIS A 66 -9.63 7.22 5.44
C HIS A 66 -9.38 5.73 5.31
N ARG A 67 -9.96 4.91 6.19
CA ARG A 67 -9.90 3.44 6.10
C ARG A 67 -10.55 2.94 4.81
N ALA A 68 -11.78 3.37 4.53
CA ALA A 68 -12.49 3.01 3.30
C ALA A 68 -11.75 3.51 2.05
N ALA A 69 -11.24 4.75 2.08
CA ALA A 69 -10.51 5.33 0.96
C ALA A 69 -9.20 4.57 0.66
N ALA A 70 -8.43 4.18 1.67
CA ALA A 70 -7.20 3.41 1.50
C ALA A 70 -7.47 2.03 0.87
N LEU A 71 -8.49 1.33 1.34
CA LEU A 71 -8.91 0.04 0.77
C LEU A 71 -9.45 0.19 -0.65
N THR A 72 -10.24 1.24 -0.92
CA THR A 72 -10.75 1.56 -2.26
C THR A 72 -9.62 1.85 -3.23
N ALA A 73 -8.66 2.69 -2.85
CA ALA A 73 -7.49 3.00 -3.66
C ALA A 73 -6.69 1.73 -3.98
N ALA A 74 -6.43 0.90 -2.98
CA ALA A 74 -5.70 -0.36 -3.17
C ALA A 74 -6.44 -1.35 -4.07
N ALA A 75 -7.77 -1.47 -3.94
CA ALA A 75 -8.58 -2.33 -4.79
C ALA A 75 -8.56 -1.87 -6.27
N LEU A 76 -8.70 -0.56 -6.52
CA LEU A 76 -8.59 0.00 -7.88
C LEU A 76 -7.18 -0.21 -8.45
N MET A 77 -6.15 -0.02 -7.63
CA MET A 77 -4.77 -0.27 -8.08
C MET A 77 -4.50 -1.76 -8.32
N GLY A 78 -5.19 -2.66 -7.63
CA GLY A 78 -5.12 -4.09 -7.94
C GLY A 78 -5.50 -4.41 -9.38
N MET A 79 -6.46 -3.67 -9.96
CA MET A 79 -6.84 -3.74 -11.37
C MET A 79 -5.82 -3.05 -12.29
N ASN A 80 -5.46 -1.80 -11.95
CA ASN A 80 -4.55 -0.99 -12.76
C ASN A 80 -3.12 -1.56 -12.81
N ASN A 81 -2.65 -2.12 -11.72
CA ASN A 81 -1.34 -2.77 -11.62
C ASN A 81 -1.21 -4.02 -12.52
N VAL A 82 -2.30 -4.51 -13.06
CA VAL A 82 -2.31 -5.58 -14.06
C VAL A 82 -2.50 -5.01 -15.46
N TRP A 83 -3.46 -4.09 -15.63
CA TRP A 83 -3.82 -3.55 -16.95
C TRP A 83 -2.67 -2.77 -17.60
N TYR A 84 -2.10 -1.78 -16.90
CA TYR A 84 -1.08 -0.94 -17.50
C TYR A 84 0.24 -1.68 -17.82
N PRO A 85 0.77 -2.55 -16.95
CA PRO A 85 1.88 -3.42 -17.33
C PRO A 85 1.55 -4.36 -18.50
N PHE A 86 0.32 -4.87 -18.61
CA PHE A 86 -0.09 -5.66 -19.77
C PHE A 86 0.00 -4.85 -21.06
N VAL A 87 -0.55 -3.63 -21.09
CA VAL A 87 -0.47 -2.74 -22.25
C VAL A 87 0.98 -2.47 -22.66
N GLU A 88 1.84 -2.17 -21.66
CA GLU A 88 3.26 -1.91 -21.89
C GLU A 88 4.00 -3.15 -22.43
N MET A 89 3.79 -4.30 -21.81
CA MET A 89 4.44 -5.56 -22.20
C MET A 89 3.96 -6.09 -23.55
N SER A 90 2.74 -5.72 -23.99
CA SER A 90 2.23 -6.13 -25.30
C SER A 90 3.05 -5.55 -26.46
N GLY A 91 3.66 -4.37 -26.25
CA GLY A 91 4.37 -3.63 -27.31
C GLY A 91 3.46 -3.12 -28.42
N ASP A 92 2.13 -3.24 -28.27
CA ASP A 92 1.14 -2.83 -29.25
C ASP A 92 0.78 -1.35 -29.09
N SER A 93 1.21 -0.53 -30.05
CA SER A 93 0.94 0.91 -30.06
C SER A 93 -0.54 1.24 -30.26
N GLU A 94 -1.32 0.39 -30.91
CA GLU A 94 -2.75 0.58 -31.06
C GLU A 94 -3.47 0.33 -29.73
N LEU A 95 -3.14 -0.76 -29.03
CA LEU A 95 -3.68 -1.06 -27.71
C LEU A 95 -3.41 0.06 -26.70
N ALA A 96 -2.25 0.72 -26.79
CA ALA A 96 -1.91 1.85 -25.92
C ALA A 96 -2.84 3.07 -26.08
N THR A 97 -3.56 3.18 -27.20
CA THR A 97 -4.53 4.26 -27.46
C THR A 97 -5.97 3.89 -27.14
N VAL A 98 -6.26 2.59 -26.97
CA VAL A 98 -7.59 2.09 -26.68
C VAL A 98 -7.95 2.33 -25.22
N ARG A 99 -9.17 2.81 -24.99
CA ARG A 99 -9.66 3.00 -23.61
C ARG A 99 -9.82 1.65 -22.92
N PRO A 100 -9.37 1.54 -21.65
CA PRO A 100 -9.45 0.27 -20.91
C PRO A 100 -10.88 -0.22 -20.64
N GLU A 101 -11.89 0.66 -20.72
CA GLU A 101 -13.32 0.40 -20.40
C GLU A 101 -13.55 -0.22 -19.01
N LEU A 102 -12.58 -0.03 -18.11
CA LEU A 102 -12.65 -0.45 -16.73
C LEU A 102 -13.33 0.62 -15.87
N ARG A 103 -14.28 0.21 -15.04
CA ARG A 103 -14.99 1.16 -14.16
C ARG A 103 -14.10 1.60 -13.01
N MET A 104 -13.97 2.92 -12.85
CA MET A 104 -13.18 3.56 -11.79
C MET A 104 -13.98 4.71 -11.14
N ASN A 105 -15.29 4.53 -10.95
CA ASN A 105 -16.16 5.59 -10.42
C ASN A 105 -15.71 6.08 -9.04
N ALA A 106 -15.25 5.17 -8.18
CA ALA A 106 -14.75 5.52 -6.85
C ALA A 106 -13.47 6.38 -6.89
N TYR A 107 -12.73 6.36 -8.00
CA TYR A 107 -11.58 7.25 -8.20
C TYR A 107 -12.03 8.72 -8.29
N ALA A 108 -13.13 9.00 -8.99
CA ALA A 108 -13.64 10.36 -9.18
C ALA A 108 -14.10 11.01 -7.86
N THR A 109 -14.48 10.21 -6.86
CA THR A 109 -14.91 10.68 -5.53
C THR A 109 -13.78 10.63 -4.49
N HIS A 110 -12.59 10.19 -4.88
CA HIS A 110 -11.43 9.99 -4.01
C HIS A 110 -11.74 9.14 -2.76
N GLY A 111 -12.68 8.20 -2.89
CA GLY A 111 -13.11 7.35 -1.78
C GLY A 111 -13.73 8.11 -0.60
N GLY A 112 -14.11 9.39 -0.79
CA GLY A 112 -14.72 10.23 0.25
C GLY A 112 -13.72 11.04 1.09
N VAL A 113 -12.43 11.03 0.75
CA VAL A 113 -11.38 11.86 1.37
C VAL A 113 -10.85 12.90 0.39
N ASP A 114 -9.91 13.75 0.84
CA ASP A 114 -9.22 14.66 -0.06
C ASP A 114 -8.40 13.91 -1.13
N ARG A 115 -8.23 14.56 -2.28
CA ARG A 115 -7.53 13.97 -3.42
C ARG A 115 -6.09 13.56 -3.09
N GLN A 116 -5.38 14.37 -2.33
CA GLN A 116 -3.97 14.11 -2.01
C GLN A 116 -3.82 12.83 -1.19
N SER A 117 -4.67 12.62 -0.16
CA SER A 117 -4.68 11.40 0.65
C SER A 117 -5.01 10.16 -0.19
N PHE A 118 -6.03 10.25 -1.05
CA PHE A 118 -6.41 9.12 -1.92
C PHE A 118 -5.30 8.73 -2.89
N GLU A 119 -4.69 9.71 -3.55
CA GLU A 119 -3.57 9.50 -4.49
C GLU A 119 -2.33 8.92 -3.80
N LEU A 120 -2.09 9.32 -2.54
CA LEU A 120 -1.00 8.79 -1.74
C LEU A 120 -1.21 7.30 -1.42
N TYR A 121 -2.45 6.90 -1.11
CA TYR A 121 -2.81 5.49 -0.90
C TYR A 121 -2.69 4.69 -2.20
N ALA A 122 -3.12 5.27 -3.33
CA ALA A 122 -2.96 4.66 -4.64
C ALA A 122 -1.48 4.49 -5.01
N LEU A 123 -0.62 5.47 -4.71
CA LEU A 123 0.83 5.37 -4.90
C LEU A 123 1.41 4.20 -4.10
N ALA A 124 1.06 4.07 -2.81
CA ALA A 124 1.57 3.00 -1.96
C ALA A 124 1.21 1.60 -2.50
N ALA A 125 -0.03 1.41 -2.94
CA ALA A 125 -0.49 0.17 -3.56
C ALA A 125 0.20 -0.09 -4.91
N SER A 126 0.43 0.96 -5.71
CA SER A 126 1.09 0.85 -7.02
C SER A 126 2.57 0.48 -6.90
N ILE A 127 3.26 0.96 -5.86
CA ILE A 127 4.65 0.58 -5.58
C ILE A 127 4.75 -0.92 -5.29
N VAL A 128 3.86 -1.46 -4.45
CA VAL A 128 3.81 -2.91 -4.16
C VAL A 128 3.46 -3.70 -5.41
N GLY A 129 2.54 -3.20 -6.23
CA GLY A 129 2.15 -3.81 -7.51
C GLY A 129 3.20 -3.69 -8.62
N LYS A 130 4.25 -2.87 -8.43
CA LYS A 130 5.35 -2.64 -9.39
C LYS A 130 4.87 -2.14 -10.76
N CYS A 131 3.77 -1.40 -10.80
CA CYS A 131 3.26 -0.79 -12.02
C CYS A 131 4.01 0.53 -12.29
N GLU A 132 4.94 0.54 -13.22
CA GLU A 132 5.75 1.73 -13.53
C GLU A 132 4.88 2.92 -13.93
N PHE A 133 3.94 2.72 -14.84
CA PHE A 133 2.99 3.76 -15.27
C PHE A 133 2.22 4.34 -14.08
N CYS A 134 1.65 3.47 -13.21
CA CYS A 134 0.85 3.90 -12.07
C CYS A 134 1.70 4.69 -11.06
N VAL A 135 2.90 4.18 -10.73
CA VAL A 135 3.82 4.86 -9.81
C VAL A 135 4.20 6.24 -10.35
N ARG A 136 4.58 6.34 -11.63
CA ARG A 136 4.96 7.61 -12.25
C ARG A 136 3.80 8.61 -12.23
N SER A 137 2.60 8.17 -12.58
CA SER A 137 1.40 9.02 -12.63
C SER A 137 1.03 9.58 -11.25
N HIS A 138 0.89 8.71 -10.22
CA HIS A 138 0.56 9.14 -8.87
C HIS A 138 1.67 9.99 -8.24
N TYR A 139 2.93 9.64 -8.47
CA TYR A 139 4.08 10.40 -7.97
C TYR A 139 4.09 11.83 -8.52
N GLN A 140 3.92 11.99 -9.84
CA GLN A 140 3.87 13.30 -10.49
C GLN A 140 2.72 14.14 -9.96
N LEU A 141 1.52 13.58 -9.88
CA LEU A 141 0.34 14.27 -9.36
C LEU A 141 0.54 14.73 -7.90
N LEU A 142 1.12 13.89 -7.07
CA LEU A 142 1.39 14.23 -5.67
C LEU A 142 2.45 15.34 -5.56
N LYS A 143 3.43 15.38 -6.45
CA LYS A 143 4.38 16.51 -6.56
C LYS A 143 3.64 17.81 -6.92
N GLU A 144 2.75 17.76 -7.88
CA GLU A 144 1.95 18.91 -8.33
C GLU A 144 0.99 19.43 -7.23
N THR A 145 0.51 18.54 -6.37
CA THR A 145 -0.33 18.90 -5.21
C THR A 145 0.47 19.33 -3.98
N GLY A 146 1.80 19.43 -4.08
CA GLY A 146 2.67 20.04 -3.08
C GLY A 146 3.39 19.09 -2.14
N LEU A 147 3.33 17.76 -2.34
CA LEU A 147 4.14 16.85 -1.53
C LEU A 147 5.63 17.01 -1.84
N THR A 148 6.42 17.02 -0.80
CA THR A 148 7.88 17.06 -0.92
C THR A 148 8.44 15.70 -1.36
N THR A 149 9.63 15.71 -1.95
CA THR A 149 10.35 14.46 -2.29
C THR A 149 10.59 13.60 -1.05
N GLN A 150 10.78 14.21 0.12
CA GLN A 150 10.93 13.47 1.38
C GLN A 150 9.66 12.71 1.75
N GLN A 151 8.49 13.34 1.66
CA GLN A 151 7.21 12.69 1.92
C GLN A 151 6.95 11.54 0.94
N LEU A 152 7.21 11.75 -0.35
CA LEU A 152 7.05 10.70 -1.36
C LEU A 152 8.05 9.54 -1.18
N ARG A 153 9.29 9.84 -0.75
CA ARG A 153 10.24 8.81 -0.33
C ARG A 153 9.69 7.98 0.83
N ASP A 154 9.04 8.62 1.80
CA ASP A 154 8.48 7.92 2.95
C ASP A 154 7.30 7.02 2.56
N VAL A 155 6.47 7.39 1.57
CA VAL A 155 5.48 6.47 0.96
C VAL A 155 6.17 5.21 0.42
N GLY A 156 7.25 5.38 -0.34
CA GLY A 156 8.01 4.27 -0.90
C GLY A 156 8.62 3.37 0.18
N ARG A 157 9.13 3.96 1.27
CA ARG A 157 9.69 3.21 2.42
C ARG A 157 8.60 2.43 3.15
N ILE A 158 7.44 3.04 3.39
CA ILE A 158 6.28 2.36 4.00
C ILE A 158 5.90 1.15 3.15
N ALA A 159 5.68 1.34 1.84
CA ALA A 159 5.32 0.27 0.93
C ALA A 159 6.34 -0.88 0.93
N ALA A 160 7.63 -0.56 0.90
CA ALA A 160 8.70 -1.57 0.90
C ALA A 160 8.74 -2.38 2.20
N VAL A 161 8.66 -1.71 3.37
CA VAL A 161 8.74 -2.37 4.67
C VAL A 161 7.49 -3.20 4.95
N VAL A 162 6.29 -2.67 4.64
CA VAL A 162 5.02 -3.40 4.78
C VAL A 162 4.99 -4.62 3.88
N ASN A 163 5.44 -4.51 2.63
CA ASN A 163 5.53 -5.65 1.72
C ASN A 163 6.50 -6.71 2.24
N ALA A 164 7.67 -6.33 2.78
CA ALA A 164 8.62 -7.27 3.36
C ALA A 164 8.04 -7.96 4.61
N ALA A 165 7.37 -7.22 5.51
CA ALA A 165 6.70 -7.78 6.68
C ALA A 165 5.59 -8.77 6.27
N ALA A 166 4.82 -8.45 5.23
CA ALA A 166 3.78 -9.33 4.68
C ALA A 166 4.35 -10.66 4.19
N GLN A 167 5.50 -10.62 3.50
CA GLN A 167 6.17 -11.83 3.01
C GLN A 167 6.68 -12.70 4.17
N VAL A 168 7.29 -12.11 5.19
CA VAL A 168 7.75 -12.84 6.37
C VAL A 168 6.57 -13.51 7.08
N MET A 169 5.50 -12.77 7.35
CA MET A 169 4.32 -13.30 8.04
C MET A 169 3.62 -14.40 7.24
N ALA A 170 3.61 -14.33 5.91
CA ALA A 170 3.05 -15.37 5.06
C ALA A 170 3.87 -16.68 5.08
N VAL A 171 5.17 -16.60 5.32
CA VAL A 171 6.03 -17.77 5.49
C VAL A 171 5.83 -18.39 6.88
N GLU A 172 5.82 -17.56 7.93
CA GLU A 172 5.68 -18.03 9.31
C GLU A 172 4.32 -18.68 9.58
N SER A 173 3.22 -18.12 9.04
CA SER A 173 1.89 -18.73 9.21
C SER A 173 1.78 -20.14 8.65
N ARG A 174 2.51 -20.46 7.59
CA ARG A 174 2.56 -21.83 7.03
C ARG A 174 3.30 -22.81 7.94
N VAL A 175 4.31 -22.32 8.66
CA VAL A 175 5.07 -23.15 9.61
C VAL A 175 4.19 -23.50 10.81
N GLU A 176 3.40 -22.53 11.32
CA GLU A 176 2.46 -22.73 12.41
C GLU A 176 1.35 -23.75 12.03
N GLU A 177 0.75 -23.60 10.84
CA GLU A 177 -0.27 -24.53 10.34
C GLU A 177 0.27 -25.95 10.13
N GLY A 178 1.49 -26.09 9.63
CA GLY A 178 2.16 -27.39 9.45
C GLY A 178 2.48 -28.09 10.79
N ALA A 179 2.83 -27.32 11.81
CA ALA A 179 3.12 -27.85 13.15
C ALA A 179 1.85 -28.30 13.92
N LEU A 180 0.68 -27.71 13.62
CA LEU A 180 -0.62 -28.09 14.22
C LEU A 180 -1.24 -29.33 13.55
N SER A 181 -0.77 -29.72 12.37
CA SER A 181 -1.28 -30.85 11.58
C SER A 181 -0.41 -32.11 11.66
N ALA A 182 0.69 -32.08 12.40
CA ALA A 182 1.61 -33.17 12.62
C ALA A 182 1.51 -33.72 14.06
#